data_f52007f94a5f8a41f0d096ca41eca78e
#
_entry.id   f52007f94a5f8a41f0d096ca41eca78e
#
_cell.length_a   1.000
_cell.length_b   1.000
_cell.length_c   1.000
_cell.angle_alpha   90.00
_cell.angle_beta   90.00
_cell.angle_gamma   90.00
#
_symmetry.space_group_name_H-M   'P 1'
#
loop_
_entity.id
_entity.type
_entity.pdbx_description
1 polymer ?
#
loop_
_entity_poly.entity_id
_entity_poly.type
_entity_poly.pdbx_seq_one_letter_code
_entity_poly.pdbx_strand_id
1 'polypeptide(L)'
;TVEPINEVASFDSSRVFKILAASGINVDLINVLPRQVLFTVQAHDANETQQRLTAAGYCMTALHGCAKVSVVGGGMGDVPGVMASFVEALTASAIPILQTVDSQTSISALIEGCYMETAVSVLHSKFGLD
;
A
#
# COMPACT_ATOMS: atom_id res chain seq x y z
N THR A 1 2.01 8.54 -3.08
CA THR A 1 2.01 8.79 -4.53
C THR A 1 3.21 9.62 -4.91
N VAL A 2 3.91 9.22 -5.94
CA VAL A 2 5.06 9.95 -6.49
C VAL A 2 4.79 10.27 -7.95
N GLU A 3 4.95 11.54 -8.32
CA GLU A 3 4.72 12.03 -9.66
C GLU A 3 5.86 12.95 -10.09
N PRO A 4 6.12 13.12 -11.40
CA PRO A 4 7.08 14.11 -11.85
C PRO A 4 6.56 15.53 -11.61
N ILE A 5 7.44 16.44 -11.18
CA ILE A 5 7.05 17.84 -10.92
C ILE A 5 6.71 18.55 -12.23
N ASN A 6 7.49 18.27 -13.28
CA ASN A 6 7.27 18.86 -14.60
C ASN A 6 6.62 17.83 -15.52
N GLU A 7 5.88 18.28 -16.52
CA GLU A 7 5.38 17.38 -17.55
C GLU A 7 6.55 16.85 -18.36
N VAL A 8 6.98 15.63 -18.02
CA VAL A 8 8.03 14.94 -18.75
C VAL A 8 7.35 13.92 -19.65
N ALA A 9 7.88 13.72 -20.84
CA ALA A 9 7.34 12.78 -21.81
C ALA A 9 7.33 11.35 -21.27
N SER A 10 8.24 11.04 -20.35
CA SER A 10 8.32 9.71 -19.71
C SER A 10 8.58 9.84 -18.22
N PHE A 11 7.89 9.02 -17.44
CA PHE A 11 8.12 8.88 -16.01
C PHE A 11 8.88 7.57 -15.77
N ASP A 12 10.08 7.68 -15.21
CA ASP A 12 10.91 6.51 -14.92
C ASP A 12 10.73 6.07 -13.48
N SER A 13 9.82 5.13 -13.27
CA SER A 13 9.54 4.57 -11.94
C SER A 13 10.75 3.83 -11.36
N SER A 14 11.60 3.24 -12.21
CA SER A 14 12.77 2.51 -11.71
C SER A 14 13.76 3.43 -11.00
N ARG A 15 13.85 4.68 -11.43
CA ARG A 15 14.71 5.68 -10.79
C ARG A 15 14.26 5.98 -9.36
N VAL A 16 12.93 6.04 -9.13
CA VAL A 16 12.36 6.25 -7.80
C VAL A 16 12.85 5.15 -6.86
N PHE A 17 12.72 3.89 -7.27
CA PHE A 17 13.13 2.76 -6.44
C PHE A 17 14.63 2.68 -6.24
N LYS A 18 15.43 3.06 -7.24
CA LYS A 18 16.88 3.11 -7.11
C LYS A 18 17.32 4.15 -6.08
N ILE A 19 16.67 5.32 -6.06
CA ILE A 19 16.95 6.36 -5.07
C ILE A 19 16.68 5.85 -3.67
N LEU A 20 15.54 5.19 -3.47
CA LEU A 20 15.15 4.67 -2.16
C LEU A 20 16.06 3.53 -1.72
N ALA A 21 16.42 2.63 -2.62
CA ALA A 21 17.33 1.52 -2.32
C ALA A 21 18.71 2.04 -1.93
N ALA A 22 19.21 3.06 -2.61
CA ALA A 22 20.51 3.68 -2.29
C ALA A 22 20.51 4.31 -0.91
N SER A 23 19.35 4.72 -0.41
CA SER A 23 19.19 5.31 0.93
C SER A 23 18.86 4.28 1.99
N GLY A 24 18.79 3.00 1.64
CA GLY A 24 18.43 1.92 2.57
C GLY A 24 16.97 1.91 2.99
N ILE A 25 16.09 2.52 2.20
CA ILE A 25 14.67 2.61 2.49
C ILE A 25 13.96 1.42 1.84
N ASN A 26 13.25 0.63 2.65
CA ASN A 26 12.42 -0.46 2.17
C ASN A 26 11.02 0.03 1.84
N VAL A 27 10.51 -0.40 0.69
CA VAL A 27 9.16 -0.05 0.24
C VAL A 27 8.27 -1.29 0.24
N ASP A 28 6.96 -1.08 0.43
CA ASP A 28 5.96 -2.13 0.42
C ASP A 28 4.72 -1.64 -0.32
N LEU A 29 3.79 -2.54 -0.61
CA LEU A 29 2.52 -2.23 -1.28
C LEU A 29 2.72 -1.39 -2.55
N ILE A 30 3.65 -1.84 -3.40
CA ILE A 30 4.06 -1.11 -4.59
C ILE A 30 3.01 -1.22 -5.69
N ASN A 31 2.61 -0.09 -6.25
CA ASN A 31 1.73 -0.05 -7.41
C ASN A 31 2.31 0.94 -8.43
N VAL A 32 2.75 0.42 -9.57
CA VAL A 32 3.39 1.22 -10.62
C VAL A 32 2.36 1.52 -11.71
N LEU A 33 2.11 2.79 -11.94
CA LEU A 33 1.21 3.28 -12.98
C LEU A 33 2.02 4.04 -14.04
N PRO A 34 1.45 4.32 -15.23
CA PRO A 34 2.25 4.94 -16.30
C PRO A 34 2.89 6.28 -15.94
N ARG A 35 2.28 7.07 -15.07
CA ARG A 35 2.78 8.40 -14.72
C ARG A 35 2.92 8.62 -13.24
N GLN A 36 2.74 7.60 -12.43
CA GLN A 36 2.87 7.71 -10.99
C GLN A 36 3.21 6.37 -10.36
N VAL A 37 3.70 6.43 -9.15
CA VAL A 37 4.00 5.24 -8.35
C VAL A 37 3.39 5.45 -6.97
N LEU A 38 2.70 4.43 -6.47
CA LEU A 38 2.21 4.40 -5.09
C LEU A 38 2.96 3.34 -4.32
N PHE A 39 3.38 3.66 -3.12
CA PHE A 39 4.05 2.70 -2.25
C PHE A 39 3.98 3.16 -0.81
N THR A 40 4.31 2.26 0.09
CA THR A 40 4.40 2.56 1.52
C THR A 40 5.84 2.42 1.99
N VAL A 41 6.19 3.20 3.01
CA VAL A 41 7.46 3.09 3.72
C VAL A 41 7.18 3.05 5.21
N GLN A 42 8.16 2.63 5.99
CA GLN A 42 8.06 2.73 7.44
C GLN A 42 7.94 4.19 7.86
N ALA A 43 7.21 4.45 8.95
CA ALA A 43 6.97 5.82 9.40
C ALA A 43 8.27 6.59 9.65
N HIS A 44 9.31 5.91 10.17
CA HIS A 44 10.59 6.56 10.43
C HIS A 44 11.36 6.93 9.17
N ASP A 45 11.00 6.37 8.02
CA ASP A 45 11.65 6.68 6.73
C ASP A 45 10.88 7.74 5.92
N ALA A 46 9.71 8.16 6.39
CA ALA A 46 8.84 9.03 5.60
C ALA A 46 9.48 10.38 5.24
N ASN A 47 10.12 11.02 6.21
CA ASN A 47 10.77 12.32 5.98
C ASN A 47 11.94 12.20 5.00
N GLU A 48 12.78 11.18 5.15
CA GLU A 48 13.90 10.98 4.25
C GLU A 48 13.43 10.64 2.84
N THR A 49 12.40 9.83 2.71
CA THR A 49 11.78 9.52 1.43
C THR A 49 11.34 10.79 0.72
N GLN A 50 10.63 11.66 1.43
CA GLN A 50 10.15 12.91 0.87
C GLN A 50 11.32 13.82 0.43
N GLN A 51 12.34 13.96 1.27
CA GLN A 51 13.50 14.78 0.96
C GLN A 51 14.25 14.27 -0.27
N ARG A 52 14.49 12.97 -0.33
CA ARG A 52 15.24 12.36 -1.44
C ARG A 52 14.51 12.50 -2.76
N LEU A 53 13.21 12.22 -2.78
CA LEU A 53 12.43 12.29 -4.01
C LEU A 53 12.18 13.73 -4.45
N THR A 54 11.93 14.64 -3.53
CA THR A 54 11.78 16.06 -3.86
C THR A 54 13.08 16.62 -4.45
N ALA A 55 14.23 16.26 -3.87
CA ALA A 55 15.53 16.69 -4.38
C ALA A 55 15.82 16.16 -5.79
N ALA A 56 15.25 15.00 -6.12
CA ALA A 56 15.39 14.38 -7.45
C ALA A 56 14.42 14.93 -8.49
N GLY A 57 13.52 15.85 -8.10
CA GLY A 57 12.57 16.47 -9.03
C GLY A 57 11.21 15.81 -9.09
N TYR A 58 10.84 15.03 -8.06
CA TYR A 58 9.53 14.40 -7.99
C TYR A 58 8.60 15.15 -7.05
N CYS A 59 7.32 15.18 -7.41
CA CYS A 59 6.26 15.69 -6.54
C CYS A 59 5.70 14.51 -5.74
N MET A 60 5.75 14.60 -4.43
CA MET A 60 5.30 13.52 -3.56
C MET A 60 4.15 13.97 -2.66
N THR A 61 3.09 13.17 -2.62
CA THR A 61 2.01 13.33 -1.67
C THR A 61 2.10 12.18 -0.67
N ALA A 62 2.17 12.49 0.61
CA ALA A 62 2.29 11.51 1.67
C ALA A 62 1.07 11.51 2.58
N LEU A 63 0.61 10.31 2.95
CA LEU A 63 -0.43 10.12 3.96
C LEU A 63 0.19 9.36 5.12
N HIS A 64 0.16 9.97 6.31
CA HIS A 64 0.76 9.40 7.51
C HIS A 64 -0.28 8.66 8.35
N GLY A 65 0.20 7.80 9.23
CA GLY A 65 -0.68 7.09 10.17
C GLY A 65 -1.47 5.95 9.54
N CYS A 66 -0.97 5.37 8.46
CA CYS A 66 -1.62 4.23 7.82
C CYS A 66 -1.15 2.92 8.43
N ALA A 67 -1.99 1.89 8.29
CA ALA A 67 -1.69 0.54 8.75
C ALA A 67 -2.03 -0.46 7.66
N LYS A 68 -1.29 -1.57 7.62
CA LYS A 68 -1.54 -2.66 6.70
C LYS A 68 -2.21 -3.80 7.46
N VAL A 69 -3.39 -4.22 6.98
CA VAL A 69 -4.08 -5.38 7.51
C VAL A 69 -4.02 -6.50 6.47
N SER A 70 -3.76 -7.73 6.91
CA SER A 70 -3.58 -8.86 6.00
C SER A 70 -4.34 -10.08 6.48
N VAL A 71 -4.87 -10.85 5.52
CA VAL A 71 -5.37 -12.21 5.76
C VAL A 71 -4.38 -13.15 5.09
N VAL A 72 -3.83 -14.09 5.84
CA VAL A 72 -2.81 -15.01 5.38
C VAL A 72 -3.39 -16.43 5.37
N GLY A 73 -3.20 -17.15 4.28
CA GLY A 73 -3.64 -18.54 4.17
C GLY A 73 -3.16 -19.16 2.86
N GLY A 74 -2.97 -20.47 2.86
CA GLY A 74 -2.54 -21.18 1.68
C GLY A 74 -3.62 -21.22 0.61
N GLY A 75 -3.24 -21.00 -0.66
CA GLY A 75 -4.14 -21.14 -1.79
C GLY A 75 -5.19 -20.06 -1.95
N MET A 76 -5.02 -18.90 -1.33
CA MET A 76 -6.01 -17.82 -1.41
C MET A 76 -6.22 -17.32 -2.83
N GLY A 77 -5.17 -17.28 -3.64
CA GLY A 77 -5.26 -16.83 -5.02
C GLY A 77 -6.05 -17.75 -5.93
N ASP A 78 -6.23 -19.01 -5.53
CA ASP A 78 -6.96 -20.01 -6.29
C ASP A 78 -8.44 -20.13 -5.90
N VAL A 79 -8.89 -19.38 -4.90
CA VAL A 79 -10.27 -19.43 -4.42
C VAL A 79 -11.03 -18.21 -4.93
N PRO A 80 -12.03 -18.40 -5.84
CA PRO A 80 -12.83 -17.28 -6.32
C PRO A 80 -13.58 -16.59 -5.20
N GLY A 81 -13.65 -15.26 -5.28
CA GLY A 81 -14.43 -14.48 -4.33
C GLY A 81 -13.75 -14.13 -3.02
N VAL A 82 -12.51 -14.58 -2.78
CA VAL A 82 -11.79 -14.24 -1.55
C VAL A 82 -11.56 -12.73 -1.46
N MET A 83 -11.08 -12.12 -2.54
CA MET A 83 -10.87 -10.67 -2.57
C MET A 83 -12.18 -9.91 -2.39
N ALA A 84 -13.27 -10.38 -3.01
CA ALA A 84 -14.58 -9.75 -2.87
C ALA A 84 -15.04 -9.80 -1.42
N SER A 85 -14.88 -10.93 -0.74
CA SER A 85 -15.23 -11.07 0.68
C SER A 85 -14.39 -10.17 1.57
N PHE A 86 -13.10 -10.05 1.26
CA PHE A 86 -12.17 -9.19 1.99
C PHE A 86 -12.59 -7.71 1.90
N VAL A 87 -12.82 -7.24 0.67
CA VAL A 87 -13.25 -5.86 0.43
C VAL A 87 -14.61 -5.60 1.04
N GLU A 88 -15.54 -6.53 0.89
CA GLU A 88 -16.90 -6.42 1.45
C GLU A 88 -16.88 -6.28 2.96
N ALA A 89 -16.06 -7.05 3.65
CA ALA A 89 -15.96 -6.99 5.12
C ALA A 89 -15.51 -5.59 5.58
N LEU A 90 -14.50 -5.02 4.92
CA LEU A 90 -14.00 -3.69 5.26
C LEU A 90 -15.00 -2.61 4.89
N THR A 91 -15.59 -2.70 3.71
CA THR A 91 -16.57 -1.72 3.22
C THR A 91 -17.83 -1.69 4.07
N ALA A 92 -18.30 -2.86 4.51
CA ALA A 92 -19.49 -2.95 5.37
C ALA A 92 -19.28 -2.27 6.73
N SER A 93 -18.04 -2.14 7.18
CA SER A 93 -17.69 -1.44 8.41
C SER A 93 -17.28 0.01 8.16
N ALA A 94 -17.52 0.52 6.96
CA ALA A 94 -17.19 1.89 6.55
C ALA A 94 -15.70 2.22 6.70
N ILE A 95 -14.83 1.25 6.45
CA ILE A 95 -13.38 1.43 6.48
C ILE A 95 -12.90 1.76 5.06
N PRO A 96 -12.38 2.98 4.81
CA PRO A 96 -11.83 3.30 3.51
C PRO A 96 -10.59 2.47 3.20
N ILE A 97 -10.55 1.87 2.02
CA ILE A 97 -9.41 1.09 1.56
C ILE A 97 -8.57 2.00 0.68
N LEU A 98 -7.31 2.26 1.08
CA LEU A 98 -6.41 3.13 0.35
C LEU A 98 -5.69 2.40 -0.78
N GLN A 99 -5.36 1.13 -0.55
CA GLN A 99 -4.65 0.30 -1.52
C GLN A 99 -4.82 -1.16 -1.14
N THR A 100 -4.85 -2.06 -2.13
CA THR A 100 -4.86 -3.51 -1.89
C THR A 100 -3.71 -4.17 -2.63
N VAL A 101 -3.20 -5.26 -2.04
CA VAL A 101 -2.22 -6.13 -2.67
C VAL A 101 -2.60 -7.56 -2.33
N ASP A 102 -2.53 -8.45 -3.32
CA ASP A 102 -2.79 -9.87 -3.10
C ASP A 102 -1.65 -10.74 -3.62
N SER A 103 -1.57 -11.93 -3.05
CA SER A 103 -0.67 -12.97 -3.48
C SER A 103 -1.39 -14.31 -3.33
N GLN A 104 -0.70 -15.41 -3.63
CA GLN A 104 -1.30 -16.74 -3.44
C GLN A 104 -1.52 -17.08 -1.97
N THR A 105 -0.81 -16.43 -1.07
CA THR A 105 -0.85 -16.76 0.36
C THR A 105 -1.41 -15.64 1.22
N SER A 106 -1.71 -14.47 0.66
CA SER A 106 -2.19 -13.35 1.46
C SER A 106 -2.98 -12.34 0.64
N ILE A 107 -3.89 -11.65 1.32
CA ILE A 107 -4.57 -10.46 0.82
C ILE A 107 -4.34 -9.37 1.85
N SER A 108 -3.90 -8.20 1.39
CA SER A 108 -3.56 -7.08 2.27
C SER A 108 -4.25 -5.81 1.82
N ALA A 109 -4.59 -4.95 2.77
CA ALA A 109 -5.11 -3.62 2.49
C ALA A 109 -4.37 -2.59 3.32
N LEU A 110 -4.14 -1.43 2.71
CA LEU A 110 -3.66 -0.25 3.42
C LEU A 110 -4.89 0.55 3.84
N ILE A 111 -4.97 0.87 5.12
CA ILE A 111 -6.06 1.62 5.72
C ILE A 111 -5.49 2.67 6.66
N GLU A 112 -6.30 3.64 7.08
CA GLU A 112 -5.89 4.55 8.14
C GLU A 112 -5.77 3.78 9.45
N GLY A 113 -4.75 4.08 10.23
CA GLY A 113 -4.43 3.33 11.45
C GLY A 113 -5.54 3.32 12.50
N CYS A 114 -6.39 4.35 12.52
CA CYS A 114 -7.52 4.41 13.46
C CYS A 114 -8.55 3.30 13.24
N TYR A 115 -8.56 2.65 12.08
CA TYR A 115 -9.48 1.57 11.76
C TYR A 115 -8.90 0.18 12.01
N MET A 116 -7.64 0.09 12.48
CA MET A 116 -6.94 -1.19 12.53
C MET A 116 -7.63 -2.24 13.40
N GLU A 117 -8.09 -1.87 14.59
CA GLU A 117 -8.78 -2.81 15.48
C GLU A 117 -10.07 -3.32 14.87
N THR A 118 -10.87 -2.42 14.30
CA THR A 118 -12.12 -2.79 13.63
C THR A 118 -11.85 -3.70 12.43
N ALA A 119 -10.83 -3.37 11.63
CA ALA A 119 -10.47 -4.17 10.45
C ALA A 119 -10.08 -5.59 10.85
N VAL A 120 -9.23 -5.74 11.85
CA VAL A 120 -8.80 -7.06 12.33
C VAL A 120 -10.02 -7.86 12.81
N SER A 121 -10.90 -7.22 13.57
CA SER A 121 -12.09 -7.87 14.10
C SER A 121 -13.05 -8.35 13.01
N VAL A 122 -13.37 -7.48 12.04
CA VAL A 122 -14.33 -7.85 10.98
C VAL A 122 -13.76 -8.90 10.03
N LEU A 123 -12.46 -8.86 9.75
CA LEU A 123 -11.82 -9.88 8.91
C LEU A 123 -11.72 -11.22 9.64
N HIS A 124 -11.42 -11.18 10.92
CA HIS A 124 -11.40 -12.39 11.74
C HIS A 124 -12.75 -13.09 11.72
N SER A 125 -13.84 -12.33 11.89
CA SER A 125 -15.19 -12.87 11.84
C SER A 125 -15.57 -13.36 10.45
N LYS A 126 -15.24 -12.60 9.40
CA LYS A 126 -15.63 -12.92 8.01
C LYS A 126 -14.99 -14.21 7.53
N PHE A 127 -13.72 -14.45 7.89
CA PHE A 127 -12.97 -15.62 7.44
C PHE A 127 -12.93 -16.76 8.47
N GLY A 128 -13.63 -16.59 9.60
CA GLY A 128 -13.71 -17.64 10.62
C GLY A 128 -12.38 -18.00 11.24
N LEU A 129 -11.51 -17.03 11.39
CA LEU A 129 -10.19 -17.23 12.00
C LEU A 129 -10.29 -17.21 13.51
N ASP A 130 -9.78 -18.24 14.15
CA ASP A 130 -9.79 -18.36 15.62
C ASP A 130 -8.38 -18.50 16.18
#